data_731e112389e7e554f0b793ad2e33797e
#
_entry.id   731e112389e7e554f0b793ad2e33797e
#
_cell.length_a   1.000
_cell.length_b   1.000
_cell.length_c   1.000
_cell.angle_alpha   90.00
_cell.angle_beta   90.00
_cell.angle_gamma   90.00
#
_symmetry.space_group_name_H-M   'P 1'
#
loop_
_entity.id
_entity.type
_entity.pdbx_description
1 polymer ?
#
loop_
_entity_poly.entity_id
_entity_poly.type
_entity_poly.pdbx_seq_one_letter_code
_entity_poly.pdbx_strand_id
1 'polypeptide(L)'
;PDVRVSLHLLEITPALKALEGVVMELDDCAFPLLDEIVTTDDADRAFEGVNWALLVGSKPRGKGMERGDLIRENGPIFVGQGKALTRGASDLRTLVVGNPANTNCLIAMHNAVGGGIPKERFHAMTRLDQNRAEAQLAQKAGVKVSEVTNMAIWGNHSATQYPDAENARIGGRPVTDVIGHVSWLQEDFIQIVQQRGAAVIEARGLSSAASAANAALDHVMSMEQATPDGQFFSAAV
;
A
#
# COMPACT_ATOMS: atom_id res chain seq x y z
N PRO A 1 -17.89 -13.31 -4.51
CA PRO A 1 -17.56 -14.73 -4.59
C PRO A 1 -16.59 -15.07 -3.47
N ASP A 2 -16.79 -16.20 -2.82
CA ASP A 2 -15.91 -16.70 -1.78
C ASP A 2 -14.68 -17.31 -2.48
N VAL A 3 -13.59 -16.57 -2.55
CA VAL A 3 -12.31 -17.02 -3.13
C VAL A 3 -11.44 -17.55 -2.00
N ARG A 4 -11.00 -18.81 -2.12
CA ARG A 4 -10.02 -19.39 -1.19
C ARG A 4 -8.65 -18.77 -1.44
N VAL A 5 -7.90 -18.56 -0.37
CA VAL A 5 -6.60 -17.87 -0.38
C VAL A 5 -5.54 -18.80 0.21
N SER A 6 -4.44 -18.99 -0.51
CA SER A 6 -3.20 -19.55 0.03
C SER A 6 -2.22 -18.40 0.28
N LEU A 7 -1.61 -18.38 1.47
CA LEU A 7 -0.65 -17.36 1.88
C LEU A 7 0.78 -17.90 1.78
N HIS A 8 1.64 -17.24 1.00
CA HIS A 8 3.06 -17.46 1.01
C HIS A 8 3.74 -16.33 1.79
N LEU A 9 4.30 -16.66 2.95
CA LEU A 9 4.93 -15.70 3.86
C LEU A 9 6.45 -15.78 3.71
N LEU A 10 7.04 -14.77 3.09
CA LEU A 10 8.47 -14.62 2.89
C LEU A 10 9.09 -13.76 3.98
N GLU A 11 10.08 -14.29 4.67
CA GLU A 11 10.85 -13.56 5.68
C GLU A 11 12.34 -13.91 5.57
N ILE A 12 13.19 -13.12 6.21
CA ILE A 12 14.62 -13.42 6.32
C ILE A 12 14.85 -14.59 7.30
N THR A 13 15.87 -15.40 7.05
CA THR A 13 16.19 -16.59 7.87
C THR A 13 16.15 -16.33 9.38
N PRO A 14 16.71 -15.22 9.93
CA PRO A 14 16.67 -14.96 11.37
C PRO A 14 15.27 -14.71 11.94
N ALA A 15 14.28 -14.34 11.10
CA ALA A 15 12.93 -14.03 11.51
C ALA A 15 11.94 -15.21 11.32
N LEU A 16 12.36 -16.32 10.71
CA LEU A 16 11.48 -17.48 10.47
C LEU A 16 10.83 -18.00 11.76
N LYS A 17 11.56 -17.99 12.88
CA LYS A 17 11.00 -18.40 14.17
C LYS A 17 9.87 -17.48 14.66
N ALA A 18 9.99 -16.17 14.42
CA ALA A 18 8.92 -15.22 14.74
C ALA A 18 7.72 -15.40 13.81
N LEU A 19 7.99 -15.77 12.56
CA LEU A 19 6.96 -16.08 11.57
C LEU A 19 6.11 -17.30 11.97
N GLU A 20 6.67 -18.31 12.65
CA GLU A 20 5.90 -19.42 13.21
C GLU A 20 4.80 -18.94 14.17
N GLY A 21 5.09 -17.92 14.99
CA GLY A 21 4.10 -17.31 15.87
C GLY A 21 2.98 -16.60 15.11
N VAL A 22 3.31 -15.94 13.99
CA VAL A 22 2.30 -15.33 13.11
C VAL A 22 1.40 -16.38 12.48
N VAL A 23 1.95 -17.53 12.08
CA VAL A 23 1.15 -18.65 11.55
C VAL A 23 0.17 -19.18 12.61
N MET A 24 0.62 -19.35 13.85
CA MET A 24 -0.26 -19.75 14.95
C MET A 24 -1.41 -18.77 15.17
N GLU A 25 -1.14 -17.45 15.12
CA GLU A 25 -2.20 -16.42 15.23
C GLU A 25 -3.17 -16.47 14.05
N LEU A 26 -2.69 -16.74 12.83
CA LEU A 26 -3.56 -16.90 11.65
C LEU A 26 -4.44 -18.14 11.77
N ASP A 27 -3.91 -19.24 12.29
CA ASP A 27 -4.67 -20.46 12.57
C ASP A 27 -5.74 -20.19 13.63
N ASP A 28 -5.41 -19.47 14.70
CA ASP A 28 -6.33 -19.09 15.77
C ASP A 28 -7.45 -18.14 15.29
N CYS A 29 -7.21 -17.38 14.22
CA CYS A 29 -8.25 -16.57 13.57
C CYS A 29 -9.33 -17.41 12.88
N ALA A 30 -9.06 -18.68 12.57
CA ALA A 30 -9.98 -19.62 11.94
C ALA A 30 -10.67 -19.07 10.68
N PHE A 31 -9.90 -18.40 9.82
CA PHE A 31 -10.43 -17.81 8.58
C PHE A 31 -10.98 -18.88 7.64
N PRO A 32 -12.29 -18.86 7.30
CA PRO A 32 -12.94 -19.94 6.55
C PRO A 32 -12.45 -20.06 5.09
N LEU A 33 -11.80 -19.03 4.57
CA LEU A 33 -11.29 -18.98 3.19
C LEU A 33 -9.77 -19.15 3.12
N LEU A 34 -9.08 -19.28 4.24
CA LEU A 34 -7.65 -19.58 4.27
C LEU A 34 -7.45 -21.07 4.01
N ASP A 35 -6.71 -21.39 2.94
CA ASP A 35 -6.54 -22.76 2.48
C ASP A 35 -5.18 -23.33 2.92
N GLU A 36 -4.12 -22.59 2.71
CA GLU A 36 -2.75 -23.00 3.01
C GLU A 36 -1.90 -21.80 3.45
N ILE A 37 -0.92 -22.06 4.32
CA ILE A 37 0.13 -21.12 4.68
C ILE A 37 1.49 -21.75 4.40
N VAL A 38 2.27 -21.14 3.50
CA VAL A 38 3.66 -21.53 3.20
C VAL A 38 4.59 -20.49 3.83
N THR A 39 5.55 -20.93 4.64
CA THR A 39 6.59 -20.07 5.19
C THR A 39 7.94 -20.39 4.56
N THR A 40 8.74 -19.37 4.21
CA THR A 40 10.05 -19.57 3.58
C THR A 40 10.91 -18.33 3.68
N ASP A 41 12.23 -18.52 3.57
CA ASP A 41 13.21 -17.46 3.34
C ASP A 41 13.75 -17.44 1.88
N ASP A 42 13.23 -18.34 1.04
CA ASP A 42 13.54 -18.42 -0.38
C ASP A 42 12.49 -17.66 -1.20
N ALA A 43 12.90 -16.58 -1.86
CA ALA A 43 12.01 -15.73 -2.65
C ALA A 43 11.45 -16.47 -3.88
N ASP A 44 12.20 -17.34 -4.54
CA ASP A 44 11.73 -18.11 -5.70
C ASP A 44 10.57 -19.04 -5.28
N ARG A 45 10.70 -19.69 -4.11
CA ARG A 45 9.65 -20.52 -3.55
C ARG A 45 8.45 -19.70 -3.08
N ALA A 46 8.68 -18.53 -2.47
CA ALA A 46 7.60 -17.67 -1.99
C ALA A 46 6.70 -17.18 -3.12
N PHE A 47 7.28 -16.83 -4.26
CA PHE A 47 6.54 -16.27 -5.39
C PHE A 47 6.06 -17.32 -6.40
N GLU A 48 6.37 -18.60 -6.21
CA GLU A 48 5.94 -19.64 -7.14
C GLU A 48 4.40 -19.73 -7.24
N GLY A 49 3.87 -19.43 -8.43
CA GLY A 49 2.45 -19.55 -8.74
C GLY A 49 1.52 -18.52 -8.09
N VAL A 50 2.05 -17.50 -7.37
CA VAL A 50 1.19 -16.52 -6.70
C VAL A 50 0.55 -15.54 -7.69
N ASN A 51 -0.71 -15.14 -7.43
CA ASN A 51 -1.46 -14.17 -8.21
C ASN A 51 -1.28 -12.74 -7.68
N TRP A 52 -0.96 -12.58 -6.40
CA TRP A 52 -0.68 -11.29 -5.76
C TRP A 52 0.60 -11.35 -4.94
N ALA A 53 1.46 -10.37 -5.14
CA ALA A 53 2.65 -10.15 -4.32
C ALA A 53 2.54 -8.81 -3.58
N LEU A 54 2.48 -8.86 -2.24
CA LEU A 54 2.48 -7.69 -1.37
C LEU A 54 3.89 -7.51 -0.80
N LEU A 55 4.69 -6.60 -1.36
CA LEU A 55 6.07 -6.36 -0.95
C LEU A 55 6.09 -5.33 0.20
N VAL A 56 5.90 -5.83 1.42
CA VAL A 56 5.80 -5.02 2.64
C VAL A 56 7.15 -4.80 3.28
N GLY A 57 8.01 -5.84 3.29
CA GLY A 57 9.30 -5.84 3.96
C GLY A 57 10.29 -4.85 3.35
N SER A 58 10.85 -4.00 4.20
CA SER A 58 11.95 -3.10 3.85
C SER A 58 12.72 -2.72 5.11
N LYS A 59 14.00 -2.35 4.97
CA LYS A 59 14.75 -1.78 6.09
C LYS A 59 14.18 -0.41 6.44
N PRO A 60 13.82 -0.17 7.72
CA PRO A 60 13.32 1.12 8.16
C PRO A 60 14.43 2.17 8.13
N ARG A 61 14.04 3.45 8.00
CA ARG A 61 14.98 4.57 8.07
C ARG A 61 15.53 4.69 9.50
N GLY A 62 16.84 4.52 9.63
CA GLY A 62 17.55 4.73 10.89
C GLY A 62 17.76 6.21 11.21
N LYS A 63 18.05 6.52 12.48
CA LYS A 63 18.38 7.89 12.91
C LYS A 63 19.67 8.36 12.22
N GLY A 64 19.62 9.51 11.55
CA GLY A 64 20.76 10.07 10.80
C GLY A 64 20.95 9.51 9.40
N MET A 65 20.14 8.56 8.96
CA MET A 65 20.21 7.99 7.61
C MET A 65 19.60 8.96 6.59
N GLU A 66 20.32 9.22 5.51
CA GLU A 66 19.81 9.98 4.38
C GLU A 66 18.93 9.13 3.46
N ARG A 67 18.15 9.79 2.60
CA ARG A 67 17.27 9.09 1.63
C ARG A 67 18.07 8.22 0.67
N GLY A 68 19.26 8.69 0.25
CA GLY A 68 20.16 7.92 -0.63
C GLY A 68 20.68 6.64 0.02
N ASP A 69 20.93 6.66 1.33
CA ASP A 69 21.37 5.48 2.08
C ASP A 69 20.26 4.44 2.15
N LEU A 70 19.04 4.90 2.45
CA LEU A 70 17.88 4.01 2.50
C LEU A 70 17.62 3.31 1.15
N ILE A 71 17.80 4.02 0.03
CA ILE A 71 17.68 3.44 -1.31
C ILE A 71 18.79 2.43 -1.56
N ARG A 72 20.04 2.73 -1.17
CA ARG A 72 21.15 1.79 -1.31
C ARG A 72 20.97 0.50 -0.52
N GLU A 73 20.36 0.58 0.65
CA GLU A 73 20.12 -0.60 1.49
C GLU A 73 18.91 -1.43 1.03
N ASN A 74 17.83 -0.77 0.58
CA ASN A 74 16.62 -1.46 0.13
C ASN A 74 16.71 -1.94 -1.32
N GLY A 75 17.40 -1.22 -2.20
CA GLY A 75 17.51 -1.55 -3.62
C GLY A 75 17.83 -3.01 -3.91
N PRO A 76 18.90 -3.60 -3.31
CA PRO A 76 19.23 -5.01 -3.51
C PRO A 76 18.12 -5.99 -3.13
N ILE A 77 17.32 -5.68 -2.10
CA ILE A 77 16.16 -6.49 -1.69
C ILE A 77 15.16 -6.56 -2.83
N PHE A 78 14.77 -5.38 -3.35
CA PHE A 78 13.77 -5.29 -4.43
C PHE A 78 14.30 -5.74 -5.79
N VAL A 79 15.60 -5.72 -6.03
CA VAL A 79 16.22 -6.40 -7.19
C VAL A 79 16.01 -7.90 -7.11
N GLY A 80 16.31 -8.51 -5.96
CA GLY A 80 16.11 -9.95 -5.73
C GLY A 80 14.64 -10.36 -5.85
N GLN A 81 13.75 -9.64 -5.17
CA GLN A 81 12.32 -9.89 -5.23
C GLN A 81 11.77 -9.71 -6.65
N GLY A 82 12.17 -8.64 -7.38
CA GLY A 82 11.76 -8.41 -8.75
C GLY A 82 12.11 -9.57 -9.70
N LYS A 83 13.29 -10.15 -9.54
CA LYS A 83 13.68 -11.36 -10.30
C LYS A 83 12.83 -12.57 -9.92
N ALA A 84 12.60 -12.80 -8.63
CA ALA A 84 11.84 -13.94 -8.14
C ALA A 84 10.34 -13.85 -8.51
N LEU A 85 9.77 -12.65 -8.67
CA LEU A 85 8.40 -12.44 -9.14
C LEU A 85 8.10 -13.10 -10.50
N THR A 86 9.13 -13.35 -11.31
CA THR A 86 8.97 -14.08 -12.59
C THR A 86 8.51 -15.54 -12.41
N ARG A 87 8.51 -16.06 -11.18
CA ARG A 87 7.95 -17.38 -10.82
C ARG A 87 6.44 -17.34 -10.58
N GLY A 88 5.84 -16.15 -10.47
CA GLY A 88 4.41 -15.97 -10.22
C GLY A 88 3.52 -16.47 -11.34
N ALA A 89 2.24 -16.52 -11.07
CA ALA A 89 1.23 -16.86 -12.06
C ALA A 89 1.20 -15.87 -13.22
N SER A 90 0.64 -16.26 -14.35
CA SER A 90 0.58 -15.43 -15.56
C SER A 90 -0.21 -14.14 -15.39
N ASP A 91 -1.05 -14.04 -14.36
CA ASP A 91 -1.86 -12.90 -13.98
C ASP A 91 -1.32 -12.15 -12.75
N LEU A 92 -0.12 -12.49 -12.28
CA LEU A 92 0.51 -11.85 -11.09
C LEU A 92 0.39 -10.33 -11.15
N ARG A 93 -0.03 -9.75 -10.02
CA ARG A 93 0.01 -8.31 -9.73
C ARG A 93 0.85 -8.06 -8.48
N THR A 94 1.51 -6.92 -8.46
CA THR A 94 2.44 -6.58 -7.36
C THR A 94 2.07 -5.24 -6.75
N LEU A 95 1.93 -5.22 -5.43
CA LEU A 95 1.76 -4.00 -4.64
C LEU A 95 2.95 -3.81 -3.72
N VAL A 96 3.70 -2.73 -3.91
CA VAL A 96 4.83 -2.37 -3.06
C VAL A 96 4.38 -1.41 -1.97
N VAL A 97 4.56 -1.83 -0.72
CA VAL A 97 4.23 -1.09 0.51
C VAL A 97 5.49 -0.58 1.20
N GLY A 98 6.56 -1.37 1.13
CA GLY A 98 7.86 -1.06 1.77
C GLY A 98 8.49 0.22 1.25
N ASN A 99 8.86 1.14 2.18
CA ASN A 99 9.39 2.45 1.84
C ASN A 99 10.88 2.45 1.47
N PRO A 100 11.29 3.31 0.52
CA PRO A 100 10.49 4.28 -0.27
C PRO A 100 9.69 3.58 -1.40
N ALA A 101 8.38 3.49 -1.23
CA ALA A 101 7.51 2.60 -2.02
C ALA A 101 7.60 2.82 -3.54
N ASN A 102 7.54 4.07 -4.01
CA ASN A 102 7.62 4.37 -5.44
C ASN A 102 8.97 3.91 -6.05
N THR A 103 10.09 4.18 -5.37
CA THR A 103 11.42 3.79 -5.84
C THR A 103 11.59 2.28 -5.81
N ASN A 104 11.16 1.63 -4.73
CA ASN A 104 11.24 0.18 -4.57
C ASN A 104 10.37 -0.53 -5.61
N CYS A 105 9.18 0.01 -5.92
CA CYS A 105 8.31 -0.49 -6.98
C CYS A 105 8.99 -0.42 -8.35
N LEU A 106 9.59 0.71 -8.68
CA LEU A 106 10.33 0.89 -9.93
C LEU A 106 11.49 -0.11 -10.06
N ILE A 107 12.23 -0.35 -8.97
CA ILE A 107 13.33 -1.32 -8.94
C ILE A 107 12.79 -2.74 -9.17
N ALA A 108 11.78 -3.16 -8.44
CA ALA A 108 11.17 -4.49 -8.59
C ALA A 108 10.64 -4.69 -10.00
N MET A 109 9.87 -3.74 -10.51
CA MET A 109 9.32 -3.74 -11.87
C MET A 109 10.41 -3.88 -12.93
N HIS A 110 11.47 -3.07 -12.88
CA HIS A 110 12.57 -3.10 -13.84
C HIS A 110 13.25 -4.48 -13.89
N ASN A 111 13.35 -5.17 -12.76
CA ASN A 111 13.96 -6.49 -12.68
C ASN A 111 13.00 -7.64 -13.05
N ALA A 112 11.70 -7.41 -13.06
CA ALA A 112 10.67 -8.40 -13.39
C ALA A 112 10.20 -8.34 -14.87
N VAL A 113 10.20 -7.16 -15.49
CA VAL A 113 9.70 -6.96 -16.87
C VAL A 113 10.47 -7.82 -17.88
N GLY A 114 11.78 -8.02 -17.69
CA GLY A 114 12.58 -8.92 -18.52
C GLY A 114 12.12 -10.39 -18.50
N GLY A 115 11.37 -10.80 -17.48
CA GLY A 115 10.74 -12.11 -17.32
C GLY A 115 9.30 -12.19 -17.85
N GLY A 116 8.81 -11.14 -18.52
CA GLY A 116 7.51 -11.14 -19.22
C GLY A 116 6.33 -10.59 -18.39
N ILE A 117 6.56 -10.06 -17.19
CA ILE A 117 5.49 -9.43 -16.42
C ILE A 117 5.25 -7.99 -16.94
N PRO A 118 4.02 -7.63 -17.36
CA PRO A 118 3.72 -6.28 -17.81
C PRO A 118 3.93 -5.23 -16.72
N LYS A 119 4.49 -4.07 -17.08
CA LYS A 119 4.75 -2.98 -16.11
C LYS A 119 3.49 -2.46 -15.43
N GLU A 120 2.35 -2.52 -16.11
CA GLU A 120 1.02 -2.11 -15.62
C GLU A 120 0.50 -2.95 -14.45
N ARG A 121 1.20 -4.04 -14.11
CA ARG A 121 0.88 -4.90 -12.97
C ARG A 121 1.66 -4.56 -11.70
N PHE A 122 2.48 -3.50 -11.75
CA PHE A 122 3.25 -3.03 -10.60
C PHE A 122 2.67 -1.74 -10.06
N HIS A 123 2.38 -1.72 -8.78
CA HIS A 123 1.81 -0.57 -8.09
C HIS A 123 2.59 -0.28 -6.81
N ALA A 124 2.82 1.01 -6.51
CA ALA A 124 3.23 1.43 -5.18
C ALA A 124 2.00 1.95 -4.42
N MET A 125 1.90 1.63 -3.14
CA MET A 125 0.74 1.96 -2.33
C MET A 125 0.63 3.45 -2.04
N THR A 126 -0.42 4.09 -2.55
CA THR A 126 -0.87 5.44 -2.18
C THR A 126 -2.21 5.41 -1.45
N ARG A 127 -2.83 4.23 -1.33
CA ARG A 127 -4.15 4.05 -0.75
C ARG A 127 -4.25 4.49 0.72
N LEU A 128 -3.17 4.33 1.51
CA LEU A 128 -3.18 4.82 2.89
C LEU A 128 -3.32 6.35 2.95
N ASP A 129 -2.65 7.07 2.05
CA ASP A 129 -2.76 8.52 2.00
C ASP A 129 -4.14 8.96 1.50
N GLN A 130 -4.70 8.24 0.54
CA GLN A 130 -6.09 8.42 0.10
C GLN A 130 -7.07 8.22 1.27
N ASN A 131 -6.98 7.11 1.99
CA ASN A 131 -7.87 6.82 3.13
C ASN A 131 -7.75 7.89 4.23
N ARG A 132 -6.55 8.42 4.47
CA ARG A 132 -6.32 9.55 5.39
C ARG A 132 -7.02 10.82 4.92
N ALA A 133 -6.88 11.15 3.64
CA ALA A 133 -7.51 12.32 3.04
C ALA A 133 -9.05 12.22 3.08
N GLU A 134 -9.60 11.09 2.68
CA GLU A 134 -11.05 10.82 2.73
C GLU A 134 -11.60 10.95 4.16
N ALA A 135 -10.90 10.39 5.15
CA ALA A 135 -11.30 10.51 6.55
C ALA A 135 -11.30 11.96 7.05
N GLN A 136 -10.32 12.79 6.65
CA GLN A 136 -10.27 14.21 7.01
C GLN A 136 -11.41 15.00 6.36
N LEU A 137 -11.71 14.75 5.09
CA LEU A 137 -12.83 15.40 4.40
C LEU A 137 -14.17 15.00 5.03
N ALA A 138 -14.37 13.72 5.32
CA ALA A 138 -15.57 13.21 5.95
C ALA A 138 -15.80 13.83 7.35
N GLN A 139 -14.76 13.89 8.17
CA GLN A 139 -14.80 14.54 9.49
C GLN A 139 -15.13 16.04 9.38
N LYS A 140 -14.51 16.75 8.45
CA LYS A 140 -14.75 18.18 8.24
C LYS A 140 -16.17 18.48 7.78
N ALA A 141 -16.71 17.62 6.91
CA ALA A 141 -18.07 17.76 6.38
C ALA A 141 -19.15 17.18 7.31
N GLY A 142 -18.78 16.39 8.33
CA GLY A 142 -19.75 15.72 9.21
C GLY A 142 -20.52 14.59 8.54
N VAL A 143 -19.91 13.90 7.56
CA VAL A 143 -20.50 12.81 6.78
C VAL A 143 -19.77 11.48 6.99
N LYS A 144 -20.30 10.39 6.44
CA LYS A 144 -19.62 9.09 6.45
C LYS A 144 -18.47 9.07 5.44
N VAL A 145 -17.40 8.36 5.72
CA VAL A 145 -16.26 8.20 4.79
C VAL A 145 -16.70 7.61 3.45
N SER A 146 -17.69 6.72 3.45
CA SER A 146 -18.26 6.11 2.23
C SER A 146 -18.94 7.10 1.28
N GLU A 147 -19.19 8.34 1.73
CA GLU A 147 -19.74 9.40 0.88
C GLU A 147 -18.65 10.19 0.15
N VAL A 148 -17.38 10.02 0.55
CA VAL A 148 -16.23 10.67 -0.09
C VAL A 148 -15.72 9.76 -1.22
N THR A 149 -15.60 10.31 -2.41
CA THR A 149 -15.14 9.60 -3.62
C THR A 149 -14.17 10.45 -4.43
N ASN A 150 -13.47 9.83 -5.36
CA ASN A 150 -12.58 10.51 -6.31
C ASN A 150 -11.45 11.30 -5.64
N MET A 151 -10.94 10.80 -4.50
CA MET A 151 -9.75 11.37 -3.88
C MET A 151 -8.50 10.86 -4.58
N ALA A 152 -7.77 11.76 -5.22
CA ALA A 152 -6.45 11.46 -5.80
C ALA A 152 -5.32 11.94 -4.89
N ILE A 153 -4.24 11.16 -4.88
CA ILE A 153 -2.98 11.54 -4.25
C ILE A 153 -1.92 11.64 -5.34
N TRP A 154 -1.40 12.83 -5.55
CA TRP A 154 -0.36 13.09 -6.55
C TRP A 154 1.03 13.14 -5.93
N GLY A 155 2.02 12.72 -6.69
CA GLY A 155 3.43 12.77 -6.29
C GLY A 155 3.89 11.55 -5.48
N ASN A 156 5.06 11.70 -4.84
CA ASN A 156 5.66 10.62 -4.06
C ASN A 156 4.97 10.45 -2.70
N HIS A 157 4.97 9.22 -2.17
CA HIS A 157 4.59 8.97 -0.78
C HIS A 157 5.61 9.63 0.19
N SER A 158 5.42 10.90 0.44
CA SER A 158 6.28 11.76 1.29
C SER A 158 5.51 13.00 1.75
N ALA A 159 6.17 13.88 2.53
CA ALA A 159 5.60 15.18 2.92
C ALA A 159 5.39 16.16 1.74
N THR A 160 5.70 15.74 0.50
CA THR A 160 5.45 16.53 -0.71
C THR A 160 4.29 15.99 -1.56
N GLN A 161 3.60 14.96 -1.09
CA GLN A 161 2.39 14.46 -1.74
C GLN A 161 1.29 15.53 -1.76
N TYR A 162 0.47 15.52 -2.79
CA TYR A 162 -0.65 16.43 -2.93
C TYR A 162 -1.98 15.68 -2.90
N PRO A 163 -2.74 15.76 -1.80
CA PRO A 163 -4.12 15.24 -1.75
C PRO A 163 -5.05 16.20 -2.48
N ASP A 164 -5.64 15.74 -3.56
CA ASP A 164 -6.43 16.55 -4.50
C ASP A 164 -7.89 16.66 -4.05
N ALA A 165 -8.18 17.65 -3.22
CA ALA A 165 -9.55 17.95 -2.80
C ALA A 165 -10.41 18.56 -3.92
N GLU A 166 -9.83 19.12 -4.99
CA GLU A 166 -10.58 19.80 -6.04
C GLU A 166 -11.39 18.80 -6.89
N ASN A 167 -10.80 17.61 -7.14
CA ASN A 167 -11.48 16.56 -7.88
C ASN A 167 -12.31 15.63 -6.98
N ALA A 168 -12.09 15.65 -5.66
CA ALA A 168 -12.86 14.85 -4.72
C ALA A 168 -14.32 15.27 -4.62
N ARG A 169 -15.18 14.32 -4.26
CA ARG A 169 -16.62 14.52 -4.13
C ARG A 169 -17.15 14.02 -2.80
N ILE A 170 -18.18 14.66 -2.30
CA ILE A 170 -18.93 14.24 -1.11
C ILE A 170 -20.40 14.13 -1.50
N GLY A 171 -20.97 12.93 -1.44
CA GLY A 171 -22.33 12.68 -1.90
C GLY A 171 -22.56 13.07 -3.36
N GLY A 172 -21.55 12.88 -4.21
CA GLY A 172 -21.56 13.25 -5.64
C GLY A 172 -21.33 14.74 -5.95
N ARG A 173 -21.26 15.61 -4.93
CA ARG A 173 -21.03 17.05 -5.07
C ARG A 173 -19.54 17.39 -4.90
N PRO A 174 -19.01 18.44 -5.56
CA PRO A 174 -17.67 18.92 -5.33
C PRO A 174 -17.40 19.18 -3.84
N VAL A 175 -16.22 18.77 -3.34
CA VAL A 175 -15.82 19.00 -1.94
C VAL A 175 -15.86 20.48 -1.58
N THR A 176 -15.45 21.35 -2.49
CA THR A 176 -15.47 22.82 -2.32
C THR A 176 -16.85 23.37 -2.02
N ASP A 177 -17.89 22.77 -2.62
CA ASP A 177 -19.29 23.20 -2.42
C ASP A 177 -19.87 22.71 -1.08
N VAL A 178 -19.39 21.56 -0.61
CA VAL A 178 -19.89 20.94 0.64
C VAL A 178 -19.20 21.51 1.86
N ILE A 179 -17.88 21.62 1.83
CA ILE A 179 -17.08 22.10 2.98
C ILE A 179 -17.11 23.64 3.07
N GLY A 180 -17.12 24.35 1.92
CA GLY A 180 -17.24 25.83 1.89
C GLY A 180 -16.03 26.60 2.45
N HIS A 181 -15.08 25.94 3.08
CA HIS A 181 -13.87 26.55 3.65
C HIS A 181 -12.66 26.31 2.72
N VAL A 182 -12.57 27.08 1.64
CA VAL A 182 -11.53 26.91 0.61
C VAL A 182 -10.11 27.05 1.18
N SER A 183 -9.88 27.99 2.10
CA SER A 183 -8.58 28.17 2.75
C SER A 183 -8.14 26.93 3.53
N TRP A 184 -9.07 26.27 4.25
CA TRP A 184 -8.77 25.02 4.95
C TRP A 184 -8.38 23.90 3.98
N LEU A 185 -9.06 23.79 2.84
CA LEU A 185 -8.75 22.78 1.82
C LEU A 185 -7.37 22.99 1.19
N GLN A 186 -6.98 24.26 0.99
CA GLN A 186 -5.72 24.61 0.34
C GLN A 186 -4.50 24.59 1.28
N GLU A 187 -4.70 24.71 2.56
CA GLU A 187 -3.63 24.86 3.56
C GLU A 187 -3.67 23.69 4.57
N ASP A 188 -4.55 23.75 5.56
CA ASP A 188 -4.58 22.82 6.69
C ASP A 188 -4.79 21.36 6.25
N PHE A 189 -5.74 21.11 5.35
CA PHE A 189 -6.05 19.77 4.87
C PHE A 189 -4.82 19.08 4.27
N ILE A 190 -4.11 19.80 3.38
CA ILE A 190 -2.91 19.27 2.72
C ILE A 190 -1.86 18.92 3.77
N GLN A 191 -1.58 19.84 4.70
CA GLN A 191 -0.60 19.62 5.76
C GLN A 191 -0.98 18.47 6.69
N ILE A 192 -2.25 18.38 7.10
CA ILE A 192 -2.74 17.30 7.96
C ILE A 192 -2.50 15.93 7.30
N VAL A 193 -2.82 15.80 6.03
CA VAL A 193 -2.62 14.53 5.29
C VAL A 193 -1.13 14.23 5.13
N GLN A 194 -0.31 15.21 4.72
CA GLN A 194 1.13 15.06 4.55
C GLN A 194 1.85 14.65 5.84
N GLN A 195 1.46 15.23 6.98
CA GLN A 195 2.11 15.01 8.27
C GLN A 195 1.50 13.86 9.08
N ARG A 196 0.43 13.22 8.60
CA ARG A 196 -0.28 12.19 9.36
C ARG A 196 0.60 11.03 9.79
N GLY A 197 1.51 10.59 8.93
CA GLY A 197 2.46 9.52 9.27
C GLY A 197 3.38 9.89 10.42
N ALA A 198 3.92 11.11 10.42
CA ALA A 198 4.76 11.62 11.50
C ALA A 198 3.96 11.75 12.82
N ALA A 199 2.75 12.27 12.77
CA ALA A 199 1.87 12.39 13.94
C ALA A 199 1.53 11.01 14.57
N VAL A 200 1.33 9.97 13.75
CA VAL A 200 1.11 8.60 14.25
C VAL A 200 2.36 8.07 14.96
N ILE A 201 3.56 8.30 14.38
CA ILE A 201 4.82 7.88 15.01
C ILE A 201 5.05 8.62 16.33
N GLU A 202 4.80 9.93 16.37
CA GLU A 202 4.91 10.73 17.58
C GLU A 202 3.99 10.21 18.70
N ALA A 203 2.74 9.88 18.37
CA ALA A 203 1.76 9.42 19.33
C ALA A 203 1.97 7.96 19.80
N ARG A 204 2.40 7.06 18.88
CA ARG A 204 2.51 5.61 19.16
C ARG A 204 3.92 5.11 19.43
N GLY A 205 4.95 5.88 19.06
CA GLY A 205 6.33 5.41 19.02
C GLY A 205 6.64 4.45 17.84
N LEU A 206 5.64 4.09 17.05
CA LEU A 206 5.73 3.14 15.93
C LEU A 206 4.96 3.68 14.71
N SER A 207 5.39 3.28 13.52
CA SER A 207 4.68 3.61 12.29
C SER A 207 3.29 2.96 12.20
N SER A 208 2.49 3.42 11.23
CA SER A 208 1.18 2.84 10.95
C SER A 208 1.31 1.35 10.61
N ALA A 209 0.49 0.51 11.21
CA ALA A 209 0.42 -0.93 10.96
C ALA A 209 -0.98 -1.33 10.48
N ALA A 210 -1.99 -1.30 11.36
CA ALA A 210 -3.36 -1.71 11.01
C ALA A 210 -3.95 -0.90 9.84
N SER A 211 -3.76 0.43 9.83
CA SER A 211 -4.25 1.27 8.73
C SER A 211 -3.49 1.04 7.42
N ALA A 212 -2.20 0.66 7.48
CA ALA A 212 -1.44 0.30 6.30
C ALA A 212 -1.89 -1.05 5.75
N ALA A 213 -2.14 -2.04 6.61
CA ALA A 213 -2.68 -3.33 6.22
C ALA A 213 -4.06 -3.19 5.56
N ASN A 214 -4.97 -2.43 6.19
CA ASN A 214 -6.29 -2.15 5.62
C ASN A 214 -6.17 -1.48 4.24
N ALA A 215 -5.31 -0.46 4.10
CA ALA A 215 -5.11 0.22 2.83
C ALA A 215 -4.53 -0.69 1.73
N ALA A 216 -3.67 -1.64 2.08
CA ALA A 216 -3.17 -2.64 1.14
C ALA A 216 -4.30 -3.56 0.65
N LEU A 217 -5.18 -4.02 1.55
CA LEU A 217 -6.36 -4.81 1.20
C LEU A 217 -7.35 -4.01 0.34
N ASP A 218 -7.62 -2.74 0.71
CA ASP A 218 -8.48 -1.85 -0.09
C ASP A 218 -7.93 -1.65 -1.51
N HIS A 219 -6.59 -1.57 -1.66
CA HIS A 219 -5.95 -1.47 -2.96
C HIS A 219 -6.16 -2.75 -3.79
N VAL A 220 -5.88 -3.92 -3.19
CA VAL A 220 -6.11 -5.22 -3.86
C VAL A 220 -7.57 -5.36 -4.29
N MET A 221 -8.52 -5.07 -3.40
CA MET A 221 -9.95 -5.13 -3.71
C MET A 221 -10.33 -4.19 -4.86
N SER A 222 -9.77 -2.98 -4.90
CA SER A 222 -10.03 -2.01 -5.96
C SER A 222 -9.44 -2.43 -7.31
N MET A 223 -8.42 -3.28 -7.33
CA MET A 223 -7.85 -3.86 -8.55
C MET A 223 -8.61 -5.10 -9.04
N GLU A 224 -9.27 -5.82 -8.12
CA GLU A 224 -10.05 -7.02 -8.45
C GLU A 224 -11.51 -6.69 -8.83
N GLN A 225 -12.02 -5.55 -8.39
CA GLN A 225 -13.40 -5.13 -8.63
C GLN A 225 -13.45 -3.98 -9.61
N ALA A 226 -14.44 -3.97 -10.49
CA ALA A 226 -14.66 -2.83 -11.38
C ALA A 226 -14.96 -1.58 -10.55
N THR A 227 -14.21 -0.51 -10.80
CA THR A 227 -14.50 0.80 -10.22
C THR A 227 -15.84 1.31 -10.74
N PRO A 228 -16.74 1.84 -9.89
CA PRO A 228 -18.00 2.41 -10.34
C PRO A 228 -17.79 3.51 -11.40
N ASP A 229 -18.73 3.64 -12.33
CA ASP A 229 -18.67 4.63 -13.40
C ASP A 229 -18.42 6.05 -12.87
N GLY A 230 -17.43 6.72 -13.43
CA GLY A 230 -17.02 8.07 -13.04
C GLY A 230 -16.24 8.18 -11.72
N GLN A 231 -15.89 7.05 -11.10
CA GLN A 231 -15.04 7.02 -9.93
C GLN A 231 -13.64 6.50 -10.27
N PHE A 232 -12.70 6.82 -9.41
CA PHE A 232 -11.31 6.32 -9.48
C PHE A 232 -10.73 6.20 -8.06
N PHE A 233 -9.62 5.49 -7.96
CA PHE A 233 -8.81 5.43 -6.74
C PHE A 233 -7.34 5.72 -7.07
N SER A 234 -6.57 6.07 -6.05
CA SER A 234 -5.16 6.43 -6.18
C SER A 234 -4.26 5.21 -6.19
N ALA A 235 -3.42 5.10 -7.21
CA ALA A 235 -2.34 4.11 -7.30
C ALA A 235 -1.13 4.75 -7.97
N ALA A 236 0.07 4.46 -7.50
CA ALA A 236 1.30 4.83 -8.21
C ALA A 236 1.68 3.69 -9.16
N VAL A 237 1.84 4.01 -10.42
CA VAL A 237 2.20 3.10 -11.53
C VAL A 237 3.48 3.55 -12.21
#